data_4916c84d6da3bdf76b6c8247c9cced97
#
_entry.id   4916c84d6da3bdf76b6c8247c9cced97
#
_cell.length_a   1.000
_cell.length_b   1.000
_cell.length_c   1.000
_cell.angle_alpha   90.00
_cell.angle_beta   90.00
_cell.angle_gamma   90.00
#
_symmetry.space_group_name_H-M   'P 1'
#
loop_
_entity.id
_entity.type
_entity.pdbx_description
1 polymer ?
#
loop_
_entity_poly.entity_id
_entity_poly.type
_entity_poly.pdbx_seq_one_letter_code
_entity_poly.pdbx_strand_id
1 'polypeptide(L)'
;MKKKIKFFIAVICIILTLNCFTPFSFDANTDIKQSESKKKIVGYLPDWSYSFYTTMNFNELTHLNIAFCNPDTTGQLSCYIPDKDFNDIVQKAHTNNVSVLASLGGAGGSQNYTELISSTEKINEFNKKILDFCKKYNLDGIDLDIEGEINSEFWNYYEEWCISLRKLCDENDLLLTNATAYWVSMHSSEKVFECFDFLNIMAYDNDVDPASHSSYDYALYCLDYFNNQRGIPKEKLVLGVPFYGRGYNEDGTLNWSSYIPFSKIIAQDSSYYQKDVFNGIVYNGAATISAKCDIAQNYGGIMIWEISQDAKGEYSLLTLISNKLRESNNIIGDIDGDGIITVGDCIYMIKYLHGAVAFTDIEYKNGDLNSDGIINIADLCMLKNSLI
;
A
#
# COMPACT_ATOMS: atom_id res chain seq x y z
N MET A 1 70.41 13.38 2.37
CA MET A 1 69.65 13.93 3.52
C MET A 1 68.80 15.17 3.20
N LYS A 2 69.12 15.99 2.17
CA LYS A 2 68.40 17.25 1.89
C LYS A 2 67.09 17.09 1.11
N LYS A 3 66.77 15.93 0.52
CA LYS A 3 65.47 15.68 -0.21
C LYS A 3 64.30 15.18 0.67
N LYS A 4 64.57 14.60 1.84
CA LYS A 4 63.55 14.13 2.78
C LYS A 4 62.93 15.24 3.65
N ILE A 5 63.64 16.34 3.86
CA ILE A 5 63.23 17.49 4.70
C ILE A 5 62.20 18.36 3.92
N LYS A 6 62.30 18.46 2.58
CA LYS A 6 61.35 19.24 1.77
C LYS A 6 59.97 18.59 1.64
N PHE A 7 59.88 17.26 1.72
CA PHE A 7 58.61 16.54 1.68
C PHE A 7 57.82 16.65 2.99
N PHE A 8 58.52 16.72 4.12
CA PHE A 8 57.89 16.87 5.44
C PHE A 8 57.33 18.27 5.70
N ILE A 9 57.92 19.31 5.12
CA ILE A 9 57.44 20.70 5.26
C ILE A 9 56.18 20.92 4.37
N ALA A 10 56.09 20.28 3.22
CA ALA A 10 54.89 20.36 2.34
C ALA A 10 53.68 19.69 2.94
N VAL A 11 53.84 18.59 3.69
CA VAL A 11 52.73 17.89 4.37
C VAL A 11 52.23 18.66 5.60
N ILE A 12 53.13 19.35 6.33
CA ILE A 12 52.78 20.17 7.49
C ILE A 12 52.02 21.44 7.07
N CYS A 13 52.37 22.06 5.93
CA CYS A 13 51.65 23.22 5.42
C CYS A 13 50.22 22.89 4.93
N ILE A 14 49.96 21.67 4.46
CA ILE A 14 48.61 21.24 4.06
C ILE A 14 47.71 20.95 5.29
N ILE A 15 48.28 20.55 6.42
CA ILE A 15 47.54 20.28 7.65
C ILE A 15 47.19 21.57 8.42
N LEU A 16 47.95 22.67 8.22
CA LEU A 16 47.73 23.95 8.92
C LEU A 16 46.72 24.88 8.19
N THR A 17 46.29 24.58 6.96
CA THR A 17 45.27 25.38 6.25
C THR A 17 43.85 24.84 6.41
N LEU A 18 43.64 23.76 7.17
CA LEU A 18 42.33 23.11 7.40
C LEU A 18 41.69 23.48 8.75
N ASN A 19 42.25 24.42 9.52
CA ASN A 19 41.74 24.80 10.84
C ASN A 19 41.14 26.22 10.90
N CYS A 20 40.62 26.75 9.81
CA CYS A 20 39.79 27.96 9.81
C CYS A 20 38.38 27.65 9.34
N PHE A 21 37.73 26.66 9.94
CA PHE A 21 36.26 26.59 9.90
C PHE A 21 35.71 27.15 11.23
N THR A 22 35.14 28.34 11.15
CA THR A 22 34.23 28.84 12.17
C THR A 22 33.17 27.78 12.42
N PRO A 23 32.76 27.53 13.68
CA PRO A 23 31.65 26.64 13.93
C PRO A 23 30.37 27.24 13.27
N PHE A 24 29.92 26.61 12.21
CA PHE A 24 28.57 26.86 11.70
C PHE A 24 27.61 26.43 12.81
N SER A 25 26.96 27.39 13.46
CA SER A 25 25.85 27.13 14.32
C SER A 25 24.73 26.59 13.42
N PHE A 26 24.44 25.30 13.53
CA PHE A 26 23.23 24.71 13.00
C PHE A 26 22.08 25.34 13.79
N ASP A 27 21.36 26.27 13.16
CA ASP A 27 20.05 26.69 13.64
C ASP A 27 19.12 25.48 13.49
N ALA A 28 18.75 24.88 14.62
CA ALA A 28 17.90 23.69 14.68
C ALA A 28 16.41 24.01 14.40
N ASN A 29 16.16 25.00 13.54
CA ASN A 29 14.83 25.38 13.05
C ASN A 29 14.77 25.36 11.51
N THR A 30 15.39 24.38 10.88
CA THR A 30 14.92 23.97 9.55
C THR A 30 13.73 23.05 9.79
N ASP A 31 12.56 23.52 9.43
CA ASP A 31 11.39 22.66 9.24
C ASP A 31 11.86 21.42 8.47
N ILE A 32 11.91 20.28 9.17
CA ILE A 32 12.04 18.97 8.55
C ILE A 32 10.78 18.86 7.71
N LYS A 33 10.87 19.16 6.41
CA LYS A 33 9.84 18.76 5.46
C LYS A 33 9.68 17.25 5.70
N GLN A 34 8.56 16.89 6.29
CA GLN A 34 8.15 15.51 6.49
C GLN A 34 8.24 14.87 5.10
N SER A 35 9.11 13.88 4.94
CA SER A 35 9.20 13.16 3.67
C SER A 35 7.78 12.68 3.34
N GLU A 36 7.25 13.09 2.20
CA GLU A 36 5.96 12.56 1.77
C GLU A 36 6.13 11.05 1.59
N SER A 37 5.50 10.28 2.48
CA SER A 37 5.58 8.82 2.42
C SER A 37 5.01 8.34 1.08
N LYS A 38 5.72 7.45 0.41
CA LYS A 38 5.29 6.84 -0.86
C LYS A 38 3.85 6.34 -0.74
N LYS A 39 3.00 6.71 -1.71
CA LYS A 39 1.58 6.30 -1.71
C LYS A 39 1.46 4.79 -1.77
N LYS A 40 0.58 4.25 -0.93
CA LYS A 40 0.33 2.82 -0.88
C LYS A 40 -0.58 2.41 -2.04
N ILE A 41 -0.25 1.28 -2.67
CA ILE A 41 -1.09 0.58 -3.64
C ILE A 41 -1.23 -0.83 -3.10
N VAL A 42 -2.37 -1.07 -2.45
CA VAL A 42 -2.66 -2.33 -1.75
C VAL A 42 -3.58 -3.17 -2.60
N GLY A 43 -3.16 -4.36 -3.00
CA GLY A 43 -3.98 -5.31 -3.75
C GLY A 43 -4.41 -6.47 -2.88
N TYR A 44 -5.69 -6.83 -2.89
CA TYR A 44 -6.17 -8.08 -2.30
C TYR A 44 -6.13 -9.19 -3.34
N LEU A 45 -5.48 -10.30 -3.01
CA LEU A 45 -5.44 -11.53 -3.82
C LEU A 45 -6.20 -12.62 -3.06
N PRO A 46 -7.44 -12.94 -3.49
CA PRO A 46 -8.21 -14.01 -2.87
C PRO A 46 -7.58 -15.39 -3.12
N ASP A 47 -7.67 -16.26 -2.13
CA ASP A 47 -7.14 -17.62 -2.19
C ASP A 47 -7.84 -18.51 -3.23
N TRP A 48 -9.11 -18.20 -3.58
CA TRP A 48 -9.83 -18.89 -4.65
C TRP A 48 -9.44 -18.44 -6.08
N SER A 49 -8.70 -17.34 -6.21
CA SER A 49 -8.18 -16.82 -7.47
C SER A 49 -6.66 -16.61 -7.44
N TYR A 50 -5.97 -17.25 -6.51
CA TYR A 50 -4.54 -17.06 -6.27
C TYR A 50 -3.69 -17.25 -7.53
N SER A 51 -4.08 -18.14 -8.46
CA SER A 51 -3.33 -18.40 -9.70
C SER A 51 -3.12 -17.14 -10.57
N PHE A 52 -3.85 -16.06 -10.31
CA PHE A 52 -3.68 -14.76 -10.96
C PHE A 52 -2.24 -14.21 -10.77
N TYR A 53 -1.58 -14.56 -9.66
CA TYR A 53 -0.19 -14.16 -9.38
C TYR A 53 0.79 -14.50 -10.48
N THR A 54 0.49 -15.50 -11.31
CA THR A 54 1.36 -15.93 -12.42
C THR A 54 1.40 -14.93 -13.57
N THR A 55 0.45 -14.02 -13.65
CA THR A 55 0.29 -13.06 -14.75
C THR A 55 0.21 -11.59 -14.30
N MET A 56 0.11 -11.34 -12.99
CA MET A 56 0.08 -9.97 -12.47
C MET A 56 1.45 -9.31 -12.50
N ASN A 57 1.48 -7.99 -12.58
CA ASN A 57 2.68 -7.20 -12.47
C ASN A 57 2.87 -6.71 -11.02
N PHE A 58 3.74 -7.39 -10.28
CA PHE A 58 4.01 -7.02 -8.88
C PHE A 58 4.58 -5.61 -8.73
N ASN A 59 5.33 -5.10 -9.73
CA ASN A 59 5.88 -3.75 -9.68
C ASN A 59 4.82 -2.64 -9.56
N GLU A 60 3.56 -2.92 -9.85
CA GLU A 60 2.46 -1.96 -9.76
C GLU A 60 1.86 -1.86 -8.35
N LEU A 61 2.30 -2.71 -7.41
CA LEU A 61 1.85 -2.74 -6.02
C LEU A 61 2.93 -2.23 -5.05
N THR A 62 2.51 -1.89 -3.85
CA THR A 62 3.38 -1.72 -2.67
C THR A 62 3.09 -2.79 -1.62
N HIS A 63 1.85 -3.25 -1.53
CA HIS A 63 1.40 -4.28 -0.58
C HIS A 63 0.48 -5.27 -1.28
N LEU A 64 0.57 -6.53 -0.88
CA LEU A 64 -0.29 -7.61 -1.33
C LEU A 64 -0.91 -8.30 -0.12
N ASN A 65 -2.22 -8.21 0.03
CA ASN A 65 -2.97 -8.90 1.08
C ASN A 65 -3.51 -10.22 0.55
N ILE A 66 -3.08 -11.36 1.13
CA ILE A 66 -3.60 -12.68 0.78
C ILE A 66 -4.90 -12.91 1.52
N ALA A 67 -6.00 -12.97 0.81
CA ALA A 67 -7.35 -13.06 1.36
C ALA A 67 -8.00 -14.42 1.03
N PHE A 68 -8.35 -15.27 1.98
CA PHE A 68 -8.23 -15.03 3.41
C PHE A 68 -7.48 -16.17 4.09
N CYS A 69 -6.69 -15.83 5.11
CA CYS A 69 -5.94 -16.80 5.90
C CYS A 69 -6.64 -16.98 7.25
N ASN A 70 -7.83 -17.62 7.27
CA ASN A 70 -8.67 -17.70 8.44
C ASN A 70 -8.27 -18.82 9.42
N PRO A 71 -8.51 -18.64 10.74
CA PRO A 71 -8.26 -19.66 11.73
C PRO A 71 -9.34 -20.75 11.74
N ASP A 72 -8.93 -21.98 12.02
CA ASP A 72 -9.84 -23.03 12.48
C ASP A 72 -10.26 -22.81 13.94
N THR A 73 -11.06 -23.73 14.50
CA THR A 73 -11.52 -23.69 15.89
C THR A 73 -10.38 -23.78 16.91
N THR A 74 -9.20 -24.22 16.51
CA THR A 74 -8.00 -24.25 17.35
C THR A 74 -7.18 -22.99 17.25
N GLY A 75 -7.49 -22.10 16.28
CA GLY A 75 -6.73 -20.89 15.97
C GLY A 75 -5.59 -21.11 14.97
N GLN A 76 -5.46 -22.29 14.37
CA GLN A 76 -4.47 -22.54 13.33
C GLN A 76 -4.91 -21.88 12.03
N LEU A 77 -4.07 -20.96 11.50
CA LEU A 77 -4.34 -20.25 10.26
C LEU A 77 -4.11 -21.14 9.03
N SER A 78 -4.98 -21.00 8.03
CA SER A 78 -4.86 -21.64 6.73
C SER A 78 -5.54 -20.83 5.64
N CYS A 79 -5.15 -21.06 4.38
CA CYS A 79 -5.82 -20.62 3.19
C CYS A 79 -5.80 -21.73 2.12
N TYR A 80 -6.58 -21.60 1.05
CA TYR A 80 -6.66 -22.63 0.00
C TYR A 80 -5.50 -22.59 -1.01
N ILE A 81 -4.45 -21.80 -0.74
CA ILE A 81 -3.25 -21.73 -1.58
C ILE A 81 -2.29 -22.87 -1.18
N PRO A 82 -1.83 -23.73 -2.11
CA PRO A 82 -0.79 -24.71 -1.83
C PRO A 82 0.50 -24.04 -1.32
N ASP A 83 1.18 -24.63 -0.34
CA ASP A 83 2.41 -24.10 0.26
C ASP A 83 3.46 -23.65 -0.77
N LYS A 84 3.62 -24.42 -1.87
CA LYS A 84 4.54 -24.08 -2.95
C LYS A 84 4.17 -22.76 -3.62
N ASP A 85 2.90 -22.58 -3.97
CA ASP A 85 2.42 -21.38 -4.66
C ASP A 85 2.41 -20.19 -3.71
N PHE A 86 2.07 -20.40 -2.44
CA PHE A 86 2.16 -19.36 -1.42
C PHE A 86 3.58 -18.81 -1.29
N ASN A 87 4.58 -19.69 -1.19
CA ASN A 87 5.99 -19.29 -1.12
C ASN A 87 6.46 -18.60 -2.44
N ASP A 88 5.98 -19.04 -3.61
CA ASP A 88 6.30 -18.41 -4.90
C ASP A 88 5.70 -16.99 -4.99
N ILE A 89 4.47 -16.79 -4.50
CA ILE A 89 3.82 -15.46 -4.39
C ILE A 89 4.69 -14.54 -3.54
N VAL A 90 5.03 -14.95 -2.31
CA VAL A 90 5.83 -14.14 -1.38
C VAL A 90 7.20 -13.82 -1.98
N GLN A 91 7.89 -14.81 -2.55
CA GLN A 91 9.19 -14.59 -3.19
C GLN A 91 9.12 -13.58 -4.33
N LYS A 92 8.11 -13.68 -5.19
CA LYS A 92 7.92 -12.74 -6.31
C LYS A 92 7.58 -11.33 -5.81
N ALA A 93 6.72 -11.22 -4.81
CA ALA A 93 6.39 -9.94 -4.19
C ALA A 93 7.65 -9.27 -3.62
N HIS A 94 8.43 -9.98 -2.80
CA HIS A 94 9.66 -9.45 -2.21
C HIS A 94 10.72 -9.07 -3.25
N THR A 95 10.84 -9.83 -4.33
CA THR A 95 11.76 -9.49 -5.45
C THR A 95 11.40 -8.14 -6.09
N ASN A 96 10.14 -7.73 -5.98
CA ASN A 96 9.62 -6.47 -6.52
C ASN A 96 9.36 -5.41 -5.41
N ASN A 97 9.94 -5.59 -4.22
CA ASN A 97 9.76 -4.69 -3.05
C ASN A 97 8.29 -4.50 -2.65
N VAL A 98 7.48 -5.54 -2.74
CA VAL A 98 6.08 -5.58 -2.33
C VAL A 98 5.96 -6.33 -1.02
N SER A 99 5.41 -5.68 0.01
CA SER A 99 5.11 -6.32 1.30
C SER A 99 3.91 -7.25 1.18
N VAL A 100 3.99 -8.43 1.81
CA VAL A 100 2.92 -9.43 1.78
C VAL A 100 2.33 -9.63 3.17
N LEU A 101 1.01 -9.43 3.29
CA LEU A 101 0.28 -9.61 4.54
C LEU A 101 -0.74 -10.74 4.42
N ALA A 102 -0.95 -11.48 5.50
CA ALA A 102 -2.10 -12.36 5.60
C ALA A 102 -3.32 -11.56 6.05
N SER A 103 -4.39 -11.55 5.24
CA SER A 103 -5.66 -10.95 5.62
C SER A 103 -6.54 -11.98 6.34
N LEU A 104 -7.04 -11.61 7.51
CA LEU A 104 -7.84 -12.42 8.42
C LEU A 104 -9.27 -11.87 8.47
N GLY A 105 -10.26 -12.72 8.22
CA GLY A 105 -11.68 -12.33 8.26
C GLY A 105 -12.38 -12.45 6.93
N GLY A 106 -12.83 -11.32 6.37
CA GLY A 106 -13.72 -11.24 5.21
C GLY A 106 -15.19 -11.47 5.55
N ALA A 107 -16.08 -11.19 4.61
CA ALA A 107 -17.54 -11.20 4.80
C ALA A 107 -18.15 -12.50 5.38
N GLY A 108 -17.45 -13.63 5.29
CA GLY A 108 -17.92 -14.91 5.82
C GLY A 108 -16.95 -15.60 6.79
N GLY A 109 -15.81 -15.00 7.07
CA GLY A 109 -14.69 -15.63 7.80
C GLY A 109 -14.68 -15.49 9.32
N SER A 110 -15.65 -14.80 9.92
CA SER A 110 -15.58 -14.33 11.32
C SER A 110 -16.00 -15.34 12.40
N GLN A 111 -16.35 -16.57 12.02
CA GLN A 111 -17.04 -17.52 12.92
C GLN A 111 -16.25 -17.99 14.14
N ASN A 112 -14.92 -18.12 14.05
CA ASN A 112 -14.09 -18.67 15.13
C ASN A 112 -13.48 -17.60 16.05
N TYR A 113 -13.46 -16.34 15.63
CA TYR A 113 -12.71 -15.29 16.33
C TYR A 113 -13.20 -15.01 17.73
N THR A 114 -14.52 -15.00 17.97
CA THR A 114 -15.08 -14.73 19.31
C THR A 114 -14.50 -15.68 20.38
N GLU A 115 -14.44 -16.97 20.09
CA GLU A 115 -13.89 -17.96 21.02
C GLU A 115 -12.38 -17.79 21.18
N LEU A 116 -11.66 -17.51 20.10
CA LEU A 116 -10.20 -17.38 20.08
C LEU A 116 -9.67 -16.18 20.86
N ILE A 117 -10.49 -15.12 21.02
CA ILE A 117 -10.09 -13.90 21.73
C ILE A 117 -10.85 -13.70 23.05
N SER A 118 -11.60 -14.68 23.54
CA SER A 118 -12.52 -14.55 24.69
C SER A 118 -11.82 -14.42 26.07
N SER A 119 -10.51 -14.43 26.11
CA SER A 119 -9.71 -14.10 27.30
C SER A 119 -8.28 -13.72 26.92
N THR A 120 -7.57 -13.05 27.83
CA THR A 120 -6.15 -12.67 27.63
C THR A 120 -5.27 -13.90 27.32
N GLU A 121 -5.51 -15.06 27.94
CA GLU A 121 -4.76 -16.30 27.67
C GLU A 121 -4.99 -16.76 26.23
N LYS A 122 -6.25 -16.79 25.77
CA LYS A 122 -6.61 -17.19 24.40
C LYS A 122 -6.08 -16.21 23.37
N ILE A 123 -6.14 -14.91 23.64
CA ILE A 123 -5.52 -13.88 22.81
C ILE A 123 -4.02 -14.18 22.63
N ASN A 124 -3.29 -14.46 23.71
CA ASN A 124 -1.86 -14.76 23.65
C ASN A 124 -1.56 -16.05 22.87
N GLU A 125 -2.38 -17.09 23.03
CA GLU A 125 -2.24 -18.34 22.28
C GLU A 125 -2.53 -18.14 20.79
N PHE A 126 -3.57 -17.38 20.44
CA PHE A 126 -3.92 -17.08 19.07
C PHE A 126 -2.87 -16.19 18.39
N ASN A 127 -2.41 -15.13 19.06
CA ASN A 127 -1.35 -14.26 18.57
C ASN A 127 -0.06 -15.05 18.26
N LYS A 128 0.28 -16.05 19.08
CA LYS A 128 1.43 -16.93 18.79
C LYS A 128 1.24 -17.71 17.49
N LYS A 129 0.04 -18.23 17.22
CA LYS A 129 -0.26 -18.95 15.97
C LYS A 129 -0.24 -18.04 14.75
N ILE A 130 -0.71 -16.79 14.91
CA ILE A 130 -0.57 -15.76 13.88
C ILE A 130 0.91 -15.52 13.56
N LEU A 131 1.75 -15.34 14.59
CA LEU A 131 3.19 -15.14 14.42
C LEU A 131 3.87 -16.36 13.76
N ASP A 132 3.51 -17.58 14.17
CA ASP A 132 4.05 -18.81 13.60
C ASP A 132 3.69 -18.92 12.10
N PHE A 133 2.48 -18.50 11.71
CA PHE A 133 2.05 -18.43 10.31
C PHE A 133 2.85 -17.41 9.52
N CYS A 134 3.05 -16.19 10.06
CA CYS A 134 3.88 -15.18 9.43
C CYS A 134 5.31 -15.68 9.21
N LYS A 135 5.90 -16.31 10.21
CA LYS A 135 7.26 -16.87 10.12
C LYS A 135 7.35 -18.03 9.13
N LYS A 136 6.32 -18.90 9.07
CA LYS A 136 6.28 -20.03 8.12
C LYS A 136 6.42 -19.57 6.67
N TYR A 137 5.76 -18.48 6.31
CA TYR A 137 5.70 -17.98 4.94
C TYR A 137 6.55 -16.73 4.71
N ASN A 138 7.29 -16.26 5.72
CA ASN A 138 8.08 -15.03 5.66
C ASN A 138 7.24 -13.83 5.24
N LEU A 139 6.10 -13.63 5.91
CA LEU A 139 5.19 -12.50 5.68
C LEU A 139 5.69 -11.23 6.36
N ASP A 140 5.31 -10.10 5.81
CA ASP A 140 5.65 -8.77 6.32
C ASP A 140 4.60 -8.23 7.30
N GLY A 141 3.47 -8.92 7.47
CA GLY A 141 2.45 -8.45 8.40
C GLY A 141 1.12 -9.19 8.34
N ILE A 142 0.16 -8.60 9.04
CA ILE A 142 -1.21 -9.06 9.19
C ILE A 142 -2.16 -7.92 8.81
N ASP A 143 -3.23 -8.26 8.11
CA ASP A 143 -4.36 -7.40 7.84
C ASP A 143 -5.60 -7.98 8.53
N LEU A 144 -6.32 -7.16 9.29
CA LEU A 144 -7.58 -7.57 9.93
C LEU A 144 -8.76 -7.04 9.10
N ASP A 145 -9.50 -7.93 8.49
CA ASP A 145 -10.71 -7.63 7.73
C ASP A 145 -11.92 -8.25 8.45
N ILE A 146 -12.19 -7.74 9.64
CA ILE A 146 -13.24 -8.28 10.50
C ILE A 146 -14.56 -7.58 10.18
N GLU A 147 -15.43 -8.30 9.46
CA GLU A 147 -16.73 -7.82 9.01
C GLU A 147 -17.85 -8.88 9.21
N GLY A 148 -19.08 -8.53 8.90
CA GLY A 148 -20.23 -9.44 9.01
C GLY A 148 -20.94 -9.41 10.36
N GLU A 149 -21.82 -10.40 10.59
CA GLU A 149 -22.61 -10.54 11.83
C GLU A 149 -21.74 -11.08 12.97
N ILE A 150 -21.00 -10.18 13.63
CA ILE A 150 -20.20 -10.51 14.79
C ILE A 150 -21.01 -10.15 16.04
N ASN A 151 -21.04 -11.08 17.01
CA ASN A 151 -21.78 -10.85 18.25
C ASN A 151 -21.12 -9.78 19.12
N SER A 152 -21.90 -9.25 20.08
CA SER A 152 -21.42 -8.21 21.00
C SER A 152 -20.27 -8.67 21.90
N GLU A 153 -20.15 -9.98 22.13
CA GLU A 153 -19.09 -10.57 22.95
C GLU A 153 -17.72 -10.40 22.30
N PHE A 154 -17.62 -10.58 20.97
CA PHE A 154 -16.39 -10.33 20.22
C PHE A 154 -15.87 -8.91 20.45
N TRP A 155 -16.73 -7.90 20.33
CA TRP A 155 -16.34 -6.50 20.44
C TRP A 155 -15.84 -6.12 21.84
N ASN A 156 -16.23 -6.87 22.89
CA ASN A 156 -15.71 -6.67 24.24
C ASN A 156 -14.21 -6.99 24.36
N TYR A 157 -13.70 -7.92 23.53
CA TYR A 157 -12.30 -8.34 23.55
C TYR A 157 -11.48 -7.80 22.37
N TYR A 158 -12.12 -7.20 21.37
CA TYR A 158 -11.47 -6.77 20.14
C TYR A 158 -10.39 -5.72 20.39
N GLU A 159 -10.64 -4.72 21.25
CA GLU A 159 -9.64 -3.71 21.63
C GLU A 159 -8.42 -4.36 22.29
N GLU A 160 -8.63 -5.27 23.25
CA GLU A 160 -7.54 -5.98 23.93
C GLU A 160 -6.72 -6.81 22.93
N TRP A 161 -7.40 -7.48 22.00
CA TRP A 161 -6.73 -8.26 20.98
C TRP A 161 -5.90 -7.37 20.06
N CYS A 162 -6.44 -6.26 19.55
CA CYS A 162 -5.70 -5.32 18.69
C CYS A 162 -4.45 -4.77 19.39
N ILE A 163 -4.56 -4.35 20.66
CA ILE A 163 -3.43 -3.85 21.45
C ILE A 163 -2.37 -4.94 21.65
N SER A 164 -2.78 -6.16 21.99
CA SER A 164 -1.87 -7.29 22.18
C SER A 164 -1.19 -7.69 20.85
N LEU A 165 -1.93 -7.70 19.74
CA LEU A 165 -1.42 -8.04 18.43
C LEU A 165 -0.45 -6.94 17.90
N ARG A 166 -0.74 -5.65 18.14
CA ARG A 166 0.17 -4.56 17.81
C ARG A 166 1.52 -4.74 18.49
N LYS A 167 1.49 -5.02 19.81
CA LYS A 167 2.73 -5.26 20.56
C LYS A 167 3.54 -6.40 19.96
N LEU A 168 2.87 -7.52 19.63
CA LEU A 168 3.53 -8.66 18.98
C LEU A 168 4.14 -8.27 17.63
N CYS A 169 3.43 -7.49 16.82
CA CYS A 169 3.91 -7.03 15.52
C CYS A 169 5.12 -6.12 15.69
N ASP A 170 5.11 -5.17 16.64
CA ASP A 170 6.25 -4.29 16.94
C ASP A 170 7.50 -5.08 17.36
N GLU A 171 7.32 -6.13 18.18
CA GLU A 171 8.44 -6.98 18.63
C GLU A 171 9.04 -7.86 17.52
N ASN A 172 8.36 -7.98 16.37
CA ASN A 172 8.76 -8.85 15.26
C ASN A 172 8.88 -8.11 13.91
N ASP A 173 8.90 -6.77 13.90
CA ASP A 173 8.98 -5.93 12.70
C ASP A 173 7.89 -6.25 11.66
N LEU A 174 6.66 -6.55 12.12
CA LEU A 174 5.51 -6.85 11.28
C LEU A 174 4.56 -5.66 11.18
N LEU A 175 4.02 -5.44 9.99
CA LEU A 175 2.90 -4.52 9.77
C LEU A 175 1.61 -5.08 10.38
N LEU A 176 0.76 -4.18 10.88
CA LEU A 176 -0.59 -4.50 11.28
C LEU A 176 -1.55 -3.51 10.61
N THR A 177 -2.39 -4.00 9.69
CA THR A 177 -3.36 -3.19 8.94
C THR A 177 -4.79 -3.64 9.20
N ASN A 178 -5.74 -2.84 8.78
CA ASN A 178 -7.16 -3.18 8.94
C ASN A 178 -7.95 -2.76 7.70
N ALA A 179 -8.75 -3.68 7.16
CA ALA A 179 -9.83 -3.32 6.24
C ALA A 179 -11.08 -2.99 7.06
N THR A 180 -11.69 -1.85 6.78
CA THR A 180 -12.84 -1.38 7.55
C THR A 180 -13.78 -0.50 6.72
N ALA A 181 -15.04 -0.45 7.13
CA ALA A 181 -16.05 0.45 6.62
C ALA A 181 -16.62 1.32 7.75
N TYR A 182 -17.30 2.42 7.42
CA TYR A 182 -17.87 3.30 8.45
C TYR A 182 -18.79 2.56 9.41
N TRP A 183 -19.60 1.63 8.91
CA TRP A 183 -20.55 0.84 9.70
C TRP A 183 -19.88 -0.22 10.59
N VAL A 184 -18.77 -0.82 10.15
CA VAL A 184 -17.95 -1.72 10.99
C VAL A 184 -17.25 -0.94 12.08
N SER A 185 -16.68 0.20 11.73
CA SER A 185 -15.86 1.05 12.59
C SER A 185 -16.59 1.61 13.82
N MET A 186 -17.94 1.64 13.79
CA MET A 186 -18.76 2.09 14.93
C MET A 186 -18.56 1.24 16.19
N HIS A 187 -18.09 0.00 16.05
CA HIS A 187 -17.80 -0.90 17.16
C HIS A 187 -16.37 -0.77 17.71
N SER A 188 -15.54 0.05 17.08
CA SER A 188 -14.13 0.23 17.44
C SER A 188 -13.89 1.57 18.12
N SER A 189 -13.07 1.58 19.18
CA SER A 189 -12.58 2.81 19.81
C SER A 189 -11.44 3.43 19.01
N GLU A 190 -11.06 4.67 19.35
CA GLU A 190 -9.90 5.33 18.76
C GLU A 190 -8.61 4.55 19.03
N LYS A 191 -8.47 3.90 20.19
CA LYS A 191 -7.31 3.07 20.53
C LYS A 191 -7.13 1.88 19.60
N VAL A 192 -8.23 1.32 19.07
CA VAL A 192 -8.16 0.25 18.07
C VAL A 192 -7.49 0.77 16.81
N PHE A 193 -7.86 1.98 16.34
CA PHE A 193 -7.26 2.56 15.13
C PHE A 193 -5.80 2.99 15.32
N GLU A 194 -5.39 3.34 16.53
CA GLU A 194 -3.99 3.62 16.88
C GLU A 194 -3.09 2.38 16.68
N CYS A 195 -3.65 1.17 16.84
CA CYS A 195 -2.92 -0.08 16.65
C CYS A 195 -2.48 -0.34 15.21
N PHE A 196 -3.10 0.30 14.21
CA PHE A 196 -2.85 -0.02 12.81
C PHE A 196 -1.86 0.95 12.16
N ASP A 197 -0.98 0.42 11.31
CA ASP A 197 -0.06 1.21 10.49
C ASP A 197 -0.84 2.02 9.46
N PHE A 198 -1.88 1.43 8.86
CA PHE A 198 -2.85 2.10 8.01
C PHE A 198 -4.17 1.32 7.92
N LEU A 199 -5.21 2.00 7.43
CA LEU A 199 -6.55 1.46 7.26
C LEU A 199 -6.92 1.40 5.78
N ASN A 200 -7.35 0.25 5.32
CA ASN A 200 -7.95 0.01 4.00
C ASN A 200 -9.45 0.33 4.08
N ILE A 201 -9.86 1.49 3.60
CA ILE A 201 -11.24 1.98 3.74
C ILE A 201 -12.10 1.37 2.64
N MET A 202 -13.00 0.49 2.97
CA MET A 202 -13.92 -0.19 2.04
C MET A 202 -15.01 0.78 1.57
N ALA A 203 -14.68 1.67 0.61
CA ALA A 203 -15.59 2.68 0.04
C ALA A 203 -16.34 2.11 -1.18
N TYR A 204 -16.92 0.93 -1.01
CA TYR A 204 -17.73 0.21 -2.01
C TYR A 204 -18.81 -0.64 -1.34
N ASP A 205 -19.63 -1.28 -2.16
CA ASP A 205 -20.82 -2.06 -1.75
C ASP A 205 -21.77 -1.22 -0.87
N ASN A 206 -21.86 0.09 -1.17
CA ASN A 206 -22.83 0.98 -0.56
C ASN A 206 -24.25 0.61 -1.04
N ASP A 207 -25.08 0.19 -0.12
CA ASP A 207 -26.48 -0.22 -0.37
C ASP A 207 -27.49 0.92 -0.20
N VAL A 208 -27.02 2.11 0.19
CA VAL A 208 -27.87 3.30 0.43
C VAL A 208 -28.01 4.17 -0.82
N ASP A 209 -27.02 4.15 -1.73
CA ASP A 209 -27.02 4.92 -2.96
C ASP A 209 -27.39 4.03 -4.17
N PRO A 210 -28.65 4.10 -4.67
CA PRO A 210 -29.07 3.28 -5.82
C PRO A 210 -28.39 3.67 -7.14
N ALA A 211 -27.65 4.78 -7.18
CA ALA A 211 -26.95 5.23 -8.38
C ALA A 211 -25.55 4.63 -8.52
N SER A 212 -24.87 4.31 -7.43
CA SER A 212 -23.56 3.67 -7.48
C SER A 212 -23.14 3.07 -6.14
N HIS A 213 -22.79 1.78 -6.14
CA HIS A 213 -22.27 1.13 -4.95
C HIS A 213 -20.88 1.65 -4.53
N SER A 214 -20.22 2.40 -5.39
CA SER A 214 -18.89 2.98 -5.12
C SER A 214 -18.71 4.30 -5.88
N SER A 215 -19.59 5.30 -5.58
CA SER A 215 -19.51 6.62 -6.21
C SER A 215 -18.27 7.40 -5.75
N TYR A 216 -17.94 8.47 -6.49
CA TYR A 216 -16.93 9.45 -6.09
C TYR A 216 -17.30 10.13 -4.76
N ASP A 217 -18.59 10.53 -4.62
CA ASP A 217 -19.08 11.18 -3.41
C ASP A 217 -19.07 10.25 -2.20
N TYR A 218 -19.34 8.95 -2.41
CA TYR A 218 -19.21 7.96 -1.32
C TYR A 218 -17.76 7.79 -0.87
N ALA A 219 -16.80 7.81 -1.79
CA ALA A 219 -15.38 7.79 -1.44
C ALA A 219 -14.99 8.99 -0.58
N LEU A 220 -15.44 10.20 -0.93
CA LEU A 220 -15.23 11.41 -0.13
C LEU A 220 -15.89 11.29 1.24
N TYR A 221 -17.14 10.82 1.32
CA TYR A 221 -17.85 10.61 2.58
C TYR A 221 -17.09 9.67 3.51
N CYS A 222 -16.62 8.53 3.01
CA CYS A 222 -15.86 7.56 3.81
C CYS A 222 -14.57 8.17 4.35
N LEU A 223 -13.79 8.86 3.50
CA LEU A 223 -12.55 9.50 3.92
C LEU A 223 -12.78 10.63 4.92
N ASP A 224 -13.83 11.45 4.72
CA ASP A 224 -14.21 12.51 5.67
C ASP A 224 -14.61 11.93 7.03
N TYR A 225 -15.40 10.86 7.04
CA TYR A 225 -15.79 10.18 8.26
C TYR A 225 -14.56 9.73 9.09
N PHE A 226 -13.62 9.01 8.47
CA PHE A 226 -12.46 8.53 9.19
C PHE A 226 -11.49 9.65 9.58
N ASN A 227 -11.27 10.62 8.71
CA ASN A 227 -10.34 11.72 9.00
C ASN A 227 -10.92 12.74 9.99
N ASN A 228 -12.11 13.30 9.71
CA ASN A 228 -12.63 14.42 10.47
C ASN A 228 -13.48 14.01 11.67
N GLN A 229 -14.24 12.89 11.57
CA GLN A 229 -15.10 12.46 12.67
C GLN A 229 -14.38 11.49 13.62
N ARG A 230 -13.51 10.61 13.10
CA ARG A 230 -12.74 9.65 13.90
C ARG A 230 -11.30 10.13 14.20
N GLY A 231 -10.87 11.28 13.64
CA GLY A 231 -9.57 11.89 13.92
C GLY A 231 -8.36 11.13 13.40
N ILE A 232 -8.54 10.23 12.41
CA ILE A 232 -7.46 9.41 11.89
C ILE A 232 -6.65 10.23 10.88
N PRO A 233 -5.31 10.25 10.99
CA PRO A 233 -4.44 10.97 10.08
C PRO A 233 -4.62 10.52 8.62
N LYS A 234 -4.61 11.46 7.67
CA LYS A 234 -4.85 11.20 6.25
C LYS A 234 -3.90 10.17 5.65
N GLU A 235 -2.64 10.20 6.05
CA GLU A 235 -1.58 9.29 5.59
C GLU A 235 -1.81 7.83 6.01
N LYS A 236 -2.66 7.59 7.01
CA LYS A 236 -3.12 6.25 7.41
C LYS A 236 -4.35 5.75 6.63
N LEU A 237 -5.04 6.61 5.87
CA LEU A 237 -6.28 6.26 5.18
C LEU A 237 -5.99 5.87 3.72
N VAL A 238 -6.16 4.61 3.38
CA VAL A 238 -5.99 4.05 2.03
C VAL A 238 -7.38 3.80 1.44
N LEU A 239 -7.72 4.52 0.36
CA LEU A 239 -9.05 4.49 -0.24
C LEU A 239 -9.29 3.21 -1.03
N GLY A 240 -10.30 2.45 -0.64
CA GLY A 240 -10.72 1.23 -1.33
C GLY A 240 -11.52 1.51 -2.60
N VAL A 241 -11.19 0.76 -3.65
CA VAL A 241 -11.90 0.76 -4.93
C VAL A 241 -12.22 -0.66 -5.39
N PRO A 242 -13.41 -0.89 -5.99
CA PRO A 242 -13.78 -2.20 -6.50
C PRO A 242 -13.32 -2.39 -7.94
N PHE A 243 -12.83 -3.60 -8.28
CA PHE A 243 -12.59 -3.98 -9.67
C PHE A 243 -13.75 -4.83 -10.23
N TYR A 244 -14.96 -4.53 -9.78
CA TYR A 244 -16.20 -5.20 -10.18
C TYR A 244 -17.38 -4.23 -10.21
N GLY A 245 -18.47 -4.67 -10.81
CA GLY A 245 -19.74 -3.96 -10.82
C GLY A 245 -20.86 -4.74 -10.13
N ARG A 246 -21.85 -3.99 -9.68
CA ARG A 246 -23.09 -4.47 -9.04
C ARG A 246 -24.33 -4.00 -9.80
N GLY A 247 -25.34 -4.83 -9.82
CA GLY A 247 -26.70 -4.43 -10.20
C GLY A 247 -27.54 -4.04 -9.00
N TYR A 248 -28.75 -3.55 -9.28
CA TYR A 248 -29.73 -3.16 -8.27
C TYR A 248 -31.04 -3.90 -8.49
N ASN A 249 -31.79 -4.09 -7.40
CA ASN A 249 -33.14 -4.60 -7.41
C ASN A 249 -34.11 -3.49 -7.85
N GLU A 250 -35.36 -3.85 -8.16
CA GLU A 250 -36.39 -2.89 -8.56
C GLU A 250 -36.73 -1.85 -7.49
N ASP A 251 -36.50 -2.16 -6.22
CA ASP A 251 -36.68 -1.27 -5.07
C ASP A 251 -35.47 -0.33 -4.83
N GLY A 252 -34.43 -0.41 -5.67
CA GLY A 252 -33.23 0.40 -5.58
C GLY A 252 -32.18 -0.13 -4.59
N THR A 253 -32.41 -1.26 -3.92
CA THR A 253 -31.41 -1.89 -3.06
C THR A 253 -30.34 -2.61 -3.87
N LEU A 254 -29.15 -2.78 -3.30
CA LEU A 254 -28.05 -3.48 -3.96
C LEU A 254 -28.41 -4.96 -4.19
N ASN A 255 -28.24 -5.42 -5.42
CA ASN A 255 -28.46 -6.83 -5.75
C ASN A 255 -27.15 -7.62 -5.54
N TRP A 256 -27.04 -8.26 -4.40
CA TRP A 256 -25.85 -9.03 -4.03
C TRP A 256 -25.56 -10.22 -4.96
N SER A 257 -26.56 -10.73 -5.69
CA SER A 257 -26.39 -11.78 -6.70
C SER A 257 -25.94 -11.25 -8.05
N SER A 258 -26.03 -9.94 -8.29
CA SER A 258 -25.65 -9.29 -9.53
C SER A 258 -24.23 -8.73 -9.40
N TYR A 259 -23.27 -9.50 -9.89
CA TYR A 259 -21.85 -9.24 -9.74
C TYR A 259 -21.11 -9.55 -11.05
N ILE A 260 -20.27 -8.63 -11.51
CA ILE A 260 -19.48 -8.85 -12.72
C ILE A 260 -18.06 -8.27 -12.54
N PRO A 261 -16.98 -9.06 -12.74
CA PRO A 261 -15.62 -8.56 -12.78
C PRO A 261 -15.42 -7.51 -13.88
N PHE A 262 -14.61 -6.48 -13.60
CA PHE A 262 -14.29 -5.43 -14.59
C PHE A 262 -13.71 -6.02 -15.88
N SER A 263 -12.81 -7.01 -15.77
CA SER A 263 -12.25 -7.74 -16.92
C SER A 263 -13.34 -8.35 -17.84
N LYS A 264 -14.47 -8.79 -17.28
CA LYS A 264 -15.56 -9.37 -18.05
C LYS A 264 -16.38 -8.32 -18.79
N ILE A 265 -16.50 -7.10 -18.22
CA ILE A 265 -17.13 -5.95 -18.90
C ILE A 265 -16.28 -5.58 -20.12
N ILE A 266 -14.96 -5.38 -19.91
CA ILE A 266 -14.04 -4.97 -20.97
C ILE A 266 -13.87 -6.03 -22.06
N ALA A 267 -13.93 -7.30 -21.70
CA ALA A 267 -13.89 -8.41 -22.67
C ALA A 267 -15.10 -8.45 -23.60
N GLN A 268 -16.26 -7.90 -23.18
CA GLN A 268 -17.45 -7.80 -24.04
C GLN A 268 -17.35 -6.60 -24.99
N ASP A 269 -16.92 -5.44 -24.49
CA ASP A 269 -16.74 -4.22 -25.29
C ASP A 269 -15.79 -3.26 -24.54
N SER A 270 -14.59 -3.08 -25.08
CA SER A 270 -13.57 -2.20 -24.49
C SER A 270 -13.96 -0.72 -24.48
N SER A 271 -14.99 -0.30 -25.24
CA SER A 271 -15.51 1.09 -25.17
C SER A 271 -16.10 1.45 -23.81
N TYR A 272 -16.36 0.44 -22.95
CA TYR A 272 -16.81 0.63 -21.57
C TYR A 272 -15.68 0.96 -20.59
N TYR A 273 -14.42 0.98 -21.01
CA TYR A 273 -13.27 1.31 -20.16
C TYR A 273 -13.43 2.66 -19.42
N GLN A 274 -13.97 3.67 -20.10
CA GLN A 274 -14.15 5.02 -19.53
C GLN A 274 -15.54 5.25 -18.91
N LYS A 275 -16.42 4.25 -18.92
CA LYS A 275 -17.80 4.37 -18.45
C LYS A 275 -17.95 3.71 -17.08
N ASP A 276 -19.05 4.02 -16.39
CA ASP A 276 -19.36 3.50 -15.06
C ASP A 276 -20.64 2.63 -15.06
N VAL A 277 -21.26 2.40 -16.22
CA VAL A 277 -22.48 1.61 -16.35
C VAL A 277 -22.39 0.68 -17.56
N PHE A 278 -22.69 -0.61 -17.34
CA PHE A 278 -22.77 -1.66 -18.35
C PHE A 278 -24.03 -2.49 -18.14
N ASN A 279 -25.01 -2.38 -19.05
CA ASN A 279 -26.25 -3.18 -19.02
C ASN A 279 -26.97 -3.18 -17.64
N GLY A 280 -27.05 -2.03 -16.98
CA GLY A 280 -27.67 -1.89 -15.65
C GLY A 280 -26.74 -2.27 -14.49
N ILE A 281 -25.53 -2.74 -14.76
CA ILE A 281 -24.47 -2.93 -13.77
C ILE A 281 -23.71 -1.63 -13.60
N VAL A 282 -23.52 -1.18 -12.37
CA VAL A 282 -22.74 0.00 -12.01
C VAL A 282 -21.37 -0.45 -11.50
N TYR A 283 -20.31 0.18 -11.97
CA TYR A 283 -18.91 -0.10 -11.64
C TYR A 283 -18.08 1.18 -11.66
N ASN A 284 -16.79 1.10 -11.39
CA ASN A 284 -15.87 2.22 -11.59
C ASN A 284 -15.02 1.97 -12.85
N GLY A 285 -15.26 2.76 -13.91
CA GLY A 285 -14.38 2.81 -15.08
C GLY A 285 -13.16 3.69 -14.84
N ALA A 286 -12.30 3.76 -15.85
CA ALA A 286 -11.02 4.47 -15.73
C ALA A 286 -11.16 5.95 -15.35
N ALA A 287 -12.20 6.64 -15.80
CA ALA A 287 -12.44 8.05 -15.44
C ALA A 287 -12.68 8.20 -13.93
N THR A 288 -13.58 7.38 -13.36
CA THR A 288 -13.88 7.42 -11.93
C THR A 288 -12.71 6.93 -11.08
N ILE A 289 -11.99 5.87 -11.49
CA ILE A 289 -10.76 5.43 -10.82
C ILE A 289 -9.70 6.53 -10.83
N SER A 290 -9.48 7.21 -11.98
CA SER A 290 -8.54 8.33 -12.08
C SER A 290 -8.89 9.45 -11.10
N ALA A 291 -10.18 9.86 -11.03
CA ALA A 291 -10.63 10.88 -10.09
C ALA A 291 -10.43 10.46 -8.62
N LYS A 292 -10.65 9.18 -8.29
CA LYS A 292 -10.38 8.64 -6.95
C LYS A 292 -8.87 8.61 -6.62
N CYS A 293 -8.01 8.37 -7.60
CA CYS A 293 -6.56 8.51 -7.42
C CYS A 293 -6.18 9.96 -7.09
N ASP A 294 -6.79 10.94 -7.73
CA ASP A 294 -6.53 12.36 -7.45
C ASP A 294 -6.92 12.74 -6.00
N ILE A 295 -8.00 12.16 -5.45
CA ILE A 295 -8.31 12.27 -4.00
C ILE A 295 -7.21 11.60 -3.17
N ALA A 296 -6.85 10.36 -3.52
CA ALA A 296 -5.92 9.53 -2.76
C ALA A 296 -4.50 10.12 -2.67
N GLN A 297 -4.14 11.06 -3.56
CA GLN A 297 -2.91 11.84 -3.45
C GLN A 297 -2.79 12.62 -2.14
N ASN A 298 -3.91 13.02 -1.54
CA ASN A 298 -3.95 13.72 -0.25
C ASN A 298 -4.11 12.75 0.95
N TYR A 299 -4.14 11.43 0.69
CA TYR A 299 -4.34 10.38 1.68
C TYR A 299 -3.23 9.32 1.58
N GLY A 300 -3.41 8.16 2.23
CA GLY A 300 -2.42 7.10 2.28
C GLY A 300 -2.19 6.35 0.97
N GLY A 301 -3.14 6.41 0.02
CA GLY A 301 -3.07 5.69 -1.25
C GLY A 301 -4.39 5.02 -1.65
N ILE A 302 -4.30 3.97 -2.48
CA ILE A 302 -5.44 3.18 -2.98
C ILE A 302 -5.33 1.73 -2.53
N MET A 303 -6.46 1.14 -2.13
CA MET A 303 -6.65 -0.30 -1.94
C MET A 303 -7.62 -0.85 -2.99
N ILE A 304 -7.41 -2.08 -3.42
CA ILE A 304 -8.15 -2.71 -4.51
C ILE A 304 -8.80 -4.02 -4.04
N TRP A 305 -10.12 -4.11 -4.09
CA TRP A 305 -10.88 -5.34 -3.98
C TRP A 305 -11.45 -5.72 -5.35
N GLU A 306 -11.00 -6.75 -6.10
CA GLU A 306 -9.79 -7.50 -5.85
C GLU A 306 -9.01 -7.62 -7.17
N ILE A 307 -7.72 -7.79 -7.09
CA ILE A 307 -6.81 -7.60 -8.23
C ILE A 307 -7.00 -8.61 -9.39
N SER A 308 -7.53 -9.81 -9.12
CA SER A 308 -7.73 -10.82 -10.17
C SER A 308 -8.86 -10.47 -11.14
N GLN A 309 -9.66 -9.45 -10.80
CA GLN A 309 -10.78 -8.99 -11.61
C GLN A 309 -10.43 -7.87 -12.58
N ASP A 310 -9.17 -7.43 -12.56
CA ASP A 310 -8.67 -6.40 -13.46
C ASP A 310 -8.65 -6.86 -14.93
N ALA A 311 -8.80 -5.90 -15.85
CA ALA A 311 -8.55 -6.12 -17.26
C ALA A 311 -7.03 -6.15 -17.53
N LYS A 312 -6.62 -6.56 -18.73
CA LYS A 312 -5.20 -6.68 -19.09
C LYS A 312 -4.77 -5.59 -20.06
N GLY A 313 -3.45 -5.32 -20.07
CA GLY A 313 -2.82 -4.41 -21.02
C GLY A 313 -3.29 -2.97 -20.83
N GLU A 314 -3.60 -2.27 -21.91
CA GLU A 314 -4.00 -0.86 -21.90
C GLU A 314 -5.31 -0.56 -21.15
N TYR A 315 -6.07 -1.59 -20.81
CA TYR A 315 -7.32 -1.48 -20.06
C TYR A 315 -7.17 -1.84 -18.58
N SER A 316 -5.97 -2.07 -18.07
CA SER A 316 -5.73 -2.37 -16.66
C SER A 316 -5.99 -1.14 -15.78
N LEU A 317 -6.88 -1.29 -14.79
CA LEU A 317 -7.11 -0.28 -13.76
C LEU A 317 -5.96 -0.23 -12.76
N LEU A 318 -5.30 -1.36 -12.47
CA LEU A 318 -4.12 -1.40 -11.62
C LEU A 318 -2.97 -0.59 -12.23
N THR A 319 -2.71 -0.75 -13.54
CA THR A 319 -1.71 0.05 -14.27
C THR A 319 -2.06 1.55 -14.22
N LEU A 320 -3.35 1.90 -14.42
CA LEU A 320 -3.82 3.29 -14.30
C LEU A 320 -3.55 3.86 -12.89
N ILE A 321 -3.91 3.12 -11.83
CA ILE A 321 -3.70 3.53 -10.44
C ILE A 321 -2.20 3.71 -10.15
N SER A 322 -1.39 2.74 -10.56
CA SER A 322 0.06 2.76 -10.35
C SER A 322 0.70 4.00 -11.01
N ASN A 323 0.35 4.28 -12.26
CA ASN A 323 0.86 5.45 -12.97
C ASN A 323 0.42 6.74 -12.27
N LYS A 324 -0.87 6.88 -11.97
CA LYS A 324 -1.43 8.08 -11.33
C LYS A 324 -0.79 8.38 -9.97
N LEU A 325 -0.64 7.39 -9.11
CA LEU A 325 -0.10 7.59 -7.76
C LEU A 325 1.43 7.79 -7.75
N ARG A 326 2.13 7.32 -8.77
CA ARG A 326 3.57 7.53 -8.94
C ARG A 326 3.91 8.80 -9.71
N GLU A 327 3.04 9.25 -10.63
CA GLU A 327 3.23 10.52 -11.37
C GLU A 327 3.28 11.75 -10.45
N SER A 328 2.63 11.71 -9.27
CA SER A 328 2.73 12.79 -8.29
C SER A 328 4.09 12.87 -7.61
N ASN A 329 4.88 11.80 -7.64
CA ASN A 329 6.28 11.76 -7.21
C ASN A 329 7.26 12.12 -8.34
N ASN A 330 6.80 12.83 -9.39
CA ASN A 330 7.61 13.28 -10.50
C ASN A 330 8.47 14.50 -10.08
N ILE A 331 9.26 14.30 -9.03
CA ILE A 331 10.24 15.28 -8.56
C ILE A 331 11.49 15.06 -9.40
N ILE A 332 11.78 16.01 -10.30
CA ILE A 332 13.01 15.95 -11.10
C ILE A 332 14.21 15.90 -10.14
N GLY A 333 14.99 14.81 -10.22
CA GLY A 333 16.10 14.53 -9.33
C GLY A 333 15.82 13.45 -8.26
N ASP A 334 14.56 13.16 -7.94
CA ASP A 334 14.15 12.00 -7.13
C ASP A 334 14.03 10.77 -8.03
N ILE A 335 15.12 10.02 -8.14
CA ILE A 335 15.25 8.94 -9.11
C ILE A 335 14.85 7.61 -8.49
N ASP A 336 15.11 7.41 -7.19
CA ASP A 336 14.72 6.19 -6.50
C ASP A 336 13.26 6.23 -6.00
N GLY A 337 12.59 7.38 -6.17
CA GLY A 337 11.15 7.55 -5.93
C GLY A 337 10.77 7.53 -4.46
N ASP A 338 11.69 7.94 -3.56
CA ASP A 338 11.44 8.00 -2.13
C ASP A 338 10.77 9.33 -1.68
N GLY A 339 10.59 10.28 -2.61
CA GLY A 339 9.94 11.58 -2.39
C GLY A 339 10.91 12.69 -1.99
N ILE A 340 12.21 12.42 -1.86
CA ILE A 340 13.22 13.41 -1.49
C ILE A 340 14.47 13.28 -2.36
N ILE A 341 15.02 14.41 -2.80
CA ILE A 341 16.29 14.39 -3.54
C ILE A 341 17.45 14.27 -2.54
N THR A 342 18.20 13.15 -2.62
CA THR A 342 19.28 12.82 -1.71
C THR A 342 20.54 12.31 -2.44
N VAL A 343 21.58 11.95 -1.68
CA VAL A 343 22.75 11.23 -2.21
C VAL A 343 22.33 9.81 -2.72
N GLY A 344 21.21 9.27 -2.23
CA GLY A 344 20.63 8.01 -2.70
C GLY A 344 20.37 8.03 -4.20
N ASP A 345 19.77 9.12 -4.69
CA ASP A 345 19.47 9.31 -6.12
C ASP A 345 20.73 9.38 -6.98
N CYS A 346 21.76 10.05 -6.47
CA CYS A 346 23.06 10.07 -7.14
C CYS A 346 23.67 8.66 -7.27
N ILE A 347 23.56 7.84 -6.21
CA ILE A 347 24.03 6.46 -6.21
C ILE A 347 23.20 5.62 -7.18
N TYR A 348 21.88 5.83 -7.23
CA TYR A 348 20.99 5.09 -8.11
C TYR A 348 21.24 5.46 -9.58
N MET A 349 21.44 6.75 -9.90
CA MET A 349 21.84 7.20 -11.23
C MET A 349 23.21 6.62 -11.64
N ILE A 350 24.19 6.57 -10.73
CA ILE A 350 25.48 5.95 -11.00
C ILE A 350 25.33 4.48 -11.36
N LYS A 351 24.48 3.72 -10.66
CA LYS A 351 24.19 2.32 -10.99
C LYS A 351 23.60 2.17 -12.40
N TYR A 352 22.69 3.06 -12.79
CA TYR A 352 22.14 3.10 -14.14
C TYR A 352 23.21 3.38 -15.19
N LEU A 353 24.04 4.41 -15.01
CA LEU A 353 25.12 4.78 -15.92
C LEU A 353 26.19 3.68 -16.08
N HIS A 354 26.34 2.81 -15.08
CA HIS A 354 27.19 1.63 -15.15
C HIS A 354 26.49 0.37 -15.68
N GLY A 355 25.20 0.47 -16.03
CA GLY A 355 24.42 -0.66 -16.54
C GLY A 355 24.07 -1.71 -15.47
N ALA A 356 24.18 -1.36 -14.18
CA ALA A 356 23.86 -2.27 -13.08
C ALA A 356 22.35 -2.33 -12.76
N VAL A 357 21.57 -1.31 -13.17
CA VAL A 357 20.11 -1.25 -13.09
C VAL A 357 19.56 -0.67 -14.39
N ALA A 358 18.31 -1.02 -14.71
CA ALA A 358 17.53 -0.36 -15.76
C ALA A 358 16.56 0.62 -15.10
N PHE A 359 16.34 1.78 -15.71
CA PHE A 359 15.35 2.75 -15.26
C PHE A 359 13.98 2.44 -15.85
N THR A 360 12.93 2.63 -15.06
CA THR A 360 11.55 2.76 -15.52
C THR A 360 11.37 4.08 -16.25
N ASP A 361 10.24 4.26 -16.94
CA ASP A 361 9.94 5.51 -17.64
C ASP A 361 9.92 6.73 -16.69
N ILE A 362 9.46 6.54 -15.43
CA ILE A 362 9.43 7.60 -14.40
C ILE A 362 10.83 7.92 -13.91
N GLU A 363 11.63 6.91 -13.57
CA GLU A 363 13.03 7.09 -13.13
C GLU A 363 13.85 7.75 -14.23
N TYR A 364 13.60 7.38 -15.49
CA TYR A 364 14.23 8.02 -16.65
C TYR A 364 13.86 9.50 -16.74
N LYS A 365 12.57 9.83 -16.61
CA LYS A 365 12.07 11.20 -16.63
C LYS A 365 12.59 12.04 -15.47
N ASN A 366 12.66 11.47 -14.26
CA ASN A 366 13.21 12.14 -13.09
C ASN A 366 14.73 12.32 -13.16
N GLY A 367 15.41 11.41 -13.88
CA GLY A 367 16.85 11.39 -14.06
C GLY A 367 17.36 12.29 -15.19
N ASP A 368 16.52 12.69 -16.12
CA ASP A 368 16.86 13.62 -17.22
C ASP A 368 16.66 15.09 -16.74
N LEU A 369 17.62 15.56 -15.92
CA LEU A 369 17.54 16.85 -15.26
C LEU A 369 17.66 18.04 -16.24
N ASN A 370 18.33 17.83 -17.37
CA ASN A 370 18.50 18.86 -18.40
C ASN A 370 17.44 18.77 -19.52
N SER A 371 16.58 17.75 -19.48
CA SER A 371 15.50 17.50 -20.46
C SER A 371 16.00 17.36 -21.91
N ASP A 372 17.20 16.78 -22.10
CA ASP A 372 17.75 16.54 -23.44
C ASP A 372 17.39 15.16 -24.01
N GLY A 373 16.68 14.33 -23.23
CA GLY A 373 16.24 12.98 -23.59
C GLY A 373 17.35 11.92 -23.45
N ILE A 374 18.47 12.21 -22.79
CA ILE A 374 19.59 11.27 -22.60
C ILE A 374 20.13 11.39 -21.18
N ILE A 375 19.97 10.35 -20.36
CA ILE A 375 20.62 10.31 -19.04
C ILE A 375 22.09 10.04 -19.19
N ASN A 376 22.90 10.98 -18.70
CA ASN A 376 24.35 10.92 -18.78
C ASN A 376 25.05 11.63 -17.57
N ILE A 377 26.35 11.85 -17.67
CA ILE A 377 27.13 12.49 -16.60
C ILE A 377 26.71 13.95 -16.34
N ALA A 378 26.10 14.63 -17.30
CA ALA A 378 25.63 16.00 -17.10
C ALA A 378 24.47 16.04 -16.10
N ASP A 379 23.52 15.10 -16.19
CA ASP A 379 22.40 14.97 -15.28
C ASP A 379 22.89 14.64 -13.85
N LEU A 380 23.86 13.73 -13.74
CA LEU A 380 24.46 13.39 -12.46
C LEU A 380 25.15 14.62 -11.82
N CYS A 381 25.79 15.45 -12.62
CA CYS A 381 26.40 16.70 -12.15
C CYS A 381 25.32 17.70 -11.70
N MET A 382 24.22 17.84 -12.43
CA MET A 382 23.09 18.70 -12.05
C MET A 382 22.45 18.21 -10.77
N LEU A 383 22.18 16.91 -10.65
CA LEU A 383 21.63 16.29 -9.44
C LEU A 383 22.53 16.54 -8.22
N LYS A 384 23.83 16.31 -8.37
CA LYS A 384 24.79 16.58 -7.29
C LYS A 384 24.79 18.05 -6.87
N ASN A 385 24.66 18.98 -7.82
CA ASN A 385 24.61 20.43 -7.53
C ASN A 385 23.31 20.86 -6.84
N SER A 386 22.21 20.13 -7.00
CA SER A 386 20.94 20.40 -6.30
C SER A 386 20.98 20.00 -4.83
N LEU A 387 21.98 19.24 -4.41
CA LEU A 387 22.18 18.78 -3.02
C LEU A 387 23.08 19.70 -2.18
N ILE A 388 23.64 20.74 -2.80
CA ILE A 388 24.55 21.70 -2.16
C ILE A 388 23.83 23.02 -1.94
#